data_624fb0fd86f41f3c34c4d1c31d24b007
#
_entry.id   624fb0fd86f41f3c34c4d1c31d24b007
#
_cell.length_a   1.000
_cell.length_b   1.000
_cell.length_c   1.000
_cell.angle_alpha   90.00
_cell.angle_beta   90.00
_cell.angle_gamma   90.00
#
_symmetry.space_group_name_H-M   'P 1'
#
loop_
_entity.id
_entity.type
_entity.pdbx_description
1 polymer ?
#
loop_
_entity_poly.entity_id
_entity_poly.type
_entity_poly.pdbx_seq_one_letter_code
_entity_poly.pdbx_strand_id
1 'polypeptide(L)'
;MSPYLAELLGTMILVVLGDGVVGNVVLNQTKGQNSGWIVITAGWAFGVTIAVYAVSSISGAHLNPAVTVAMATIGKFQWASVPGYIAAQVTGGVLGGIIVWMAYLPHWAATSDQAGKLAVFCTGPAIRHTGANLIAEI
;
A
#
# COMPACT_ATOMS: atom_id res chain seq x y z
N MET A 1 7.09 9.18 -19.99
CA MET A 1 7.43 8.27 -18.87
C MET A 1 7.15 6.84 -19.32
N SER A 2 7.99 5.86 -18.97
CA SER A 2 7.70 4.46 -19.30
C SER A 2 6.60 3.88 -18.40
N PRO A 3 5.84 2.86 -18.87
CA PRO A 3 4.85 2.20 -18.03
C PRO A 3 5.42 1.62 -16.73
N TYR A 4 6.64 1.10 -16.76
CA TYR A 4 7.31 0.58 -15.56
C TYR A 4 7.60 1.67 -14.53
N LEU A 5 8.07 2.84 -14.97
CA LEU A 5 8.29 3.98 -14.07
C LEU A 5 6.96 4.51 -13.53
N ALA A 6 5.89 4.47 -14.31
CA ALA A 6 4.55 4.84 -13.87
C ALA A 6 4.04 3.89 -12.76
N GLU A 7 4.21 2.56 -12.92
CA GLU A 7 3.86 1.59 -11.89
C GLU A 7 4.68 1.78 -10.61
N LEU A 8 5.98 2.04 -10.72
CA LEU A 8 6.84 2.33 -9.57
C LEU A 8 6.35 3.56 -8.81
N LEU A 9 6.18 4.68 -9.51
CA LEU A 9 5.75 5.93 -8.88
C LEU A 9 4.32 5.84 -8.35
N GLY A 10 3.40 5.22 -9.09
CA GLY A 10 2.03 5.02 -8.64
C GLY A 10 1.95 4.17 -7.38
N THR A 11 2.68 3.05 -7.33
CA THR A 11 2.72 2.20 -6.14
C THR A 11 3.40 2.91 -4.96
N MET A 12 4.46 3.68 -5.22
CA MET A 12 5.10 4.49 -4.19
C MET A 12 4.12 5.52 -3.60
N ILE A 13 3.37 6.25 -4.42
CA ILE A 13 2.35 7.20 -3.97
C ILE A 13 1.28 6.50 -3.13
N LEU A 14 0.78 5.35 -3.62
CA LEU A 14 -0.22 4.56 -2.93
C LEU A 14 0.24 4.16 -1.52
N VAL A 15 1.45 3.63 -1.40
CA VAL A 15 2.03 3.21 -0.11
C VAL A 15 2.30 4.40 0.80
N VAL A 16 2.85 5.51 0.27
CA VAL A 16 3.10 6.71 1.08
C VAL A 16 1.81 7.25 1.70
N LEU A 17 0.73 7.30 0.95
CA LEU A 17 -0.55 7.81 1.44
C LEU A 17 -1.27 6.78 2.33
N GLY A 18 -1.26 5.50 1.93
CA GLY A 18 -1.92 4.40 2.64
C GLY A 18 -1.25 4.06 3.98
N ASP A 19 0.03 3.69 3.95
CA ASP A 19 0.77 3.40 5.18
C ASP A 19 0.98 4.67 6.03
N GLY A 20 1.10 5.83 5.37
CA GLY A 20 1.19 7.13 6.05
C GLY A 20 -0.02 7.44 6.92
N VAL A 21 -1.24 7.19 6.44
CA VAL A 21 -2.44 7.37 7.27
C VAL A 21 -2.50 6.35 8.41
N VAL A 22 -2.07 5.10 8.17
CA VAL A 22 -2.00 4.10 9.24
C VAL A 22 -1.00 4.56 10.31
N GLY A 23 0.20 4.99 9.91
CA GLY A 23 1.20 5.54 10.83
C GLY A 23 0.66 6.69 11.66
N ASN A 24 -0.11 7.61 11.04
CA ASN A 24 -0.73 8.72 11.76
C ASN A 24 -1.80 8.29 12.78
N VAL A 25 -2.49 7.17 12.55
CA VAL A 25 -3.54 6.69 13.45
C VAL A 25 -3.02 5.79 14.56
N VAL A 26 -2.00 4.94 14.27
CA VAL A 26 -1.59 3.90 15.21
C VAL A 26 -0.33 4.24 16.02
N LEU A 27 0.56 5.11 15.49
CA LEU A 27 1.77 5.49 16.22
C LEU A 27 1.47 6.51 17.33
N ASN A 28 2.22 6.41 18.41
CA ASN A 28 2.05 7.32 19.54
C ASN A 28 2.49 8.76 19.22
N GLN A 29 1.81 9.71 19.86
CA GLN A 29 2.09 11.15 19.80
C GLN A 29 1.92 11.78 18.41
N THR A 30 1.27 11.11 17.48
CA THR A 30 0.83 11.72 16.23
C THR A 30 -0.42 12.57 16.46
N LYS A 31 -0.69 13.51 15.58
CA LYS A 31 -1.92 14.34 15.67
C LYS A 31 -3.19 13.54 15.41
N GLY A 32 -3.11 12.46 14.65
CA GLY A 32 -4.23 11.58 14.32
C GLY A 32 -4.31 10.33 15.18
N GLN A 33 -3.51 10.22 16.24
CA GLN A 33 -3.50 9.03 17.10
C GLN A 33 -4.92 8.67 17.57
N ASN A 34 -5.29 7.39 17.40
CA ASN A 34 -6.59 6.83 17.77
C ASN A 34 -7.81 7.46 17.06
N SER A 35 -7.63 8.11 15.92
CA SER A 35 -8.75 8.69 15.14
C SER A 35 -9.66 7.66 14.47
N GLY A 36 -9.26 6.39 14.46
CA GLY A 36 -10.12 5.26 14.11
C GLY A 36 -10.05 4.79 12.66
N TRP A 37 -10.74 3.67 12.41
CA TRP A 37 -10.69 2.95 11.12
C TRP A 37 -11.27 3.74 9.94
N ILE A 38 -12.24 4.62 10.17
CA ILE A 38 -12.80 5.47 9.09
C ILE A 38 -11.70 6.35 8.48
N VAL A 39 -10.80 6.89 9.31
CA VAL A 39 -9.68 7.71 8.82
C VAL A 39 -8.72 6.87 7.99
N ILE A 40 -8.39 5.66 8.47
CA ILE A 40 -7.52 4.72 7.74
C ILE A 40 -8.13 4.35 6.39
N THR A 41 -9.39 3.92 6.38
CA THR A 41 -10.05 3.47 5.14
C THR A 41 -10.24 4.61 4.15
N ALA A 42 -10.60 5.81 4.61
CA ALA A 42 -10.68 7.00 3.76
C ALA A 42 -9.30 7.37 3.19
N GLY A 43 -8.25 7.34 4.01
CA GLY A 43 -6.88 7.61 3.57
C GLY A 43 -6.41 6.63 2.50
N TRP A 44 -6.67 5.34 2.66
CA TRP A 44 -6.39 4.32 1.63
C TRP A 44 -7.20 4.55 0.36
N ALA A 45 -8.50 4.84 0.48
CA ALA A 45 -9.35 5.11 -0.69
C ALA A 45 -8.84 6.30 -1.50
N PHE A 46 -8.48 7.41 -0.84
CA PHE A 46 -7.88 8.55 -1.51
C PHE A 46 -6.48 8.25 -2.06
N GLY A 47 -5.66 7.49 -1.32
CA GLY A 47 -4.33 7.07 -1.78
C GLY A 47 -4.39 6.28 -3.08
N VAL A 48 -5.26 5.28 -3.16
CA VAL A 48 -5.51 4.50 -4.39
C VAL A 48 -6.02 5.41 -5.51
N THR A 49 -7.01 6.24 -5.23
CA THR A 49 -7.60 7.15 -6.22
C THR A 49 -6.54 8.07 -6.82
N ILE A 50 -5.74 8.73 -5.99
CA ILE A 50 -4.68 9.65 -6.44
C ILE A 50 -3.65 8.90 -7.27
N ALA A 51 -3.19 7.73 -6.82
CA ALA A 51 -2.21 6.92 -7.54
C ALA A 51 -2.75 6.49 -8.91
N VAL A 52 -4.00 6.01 -8.97
CA VAL A 52 -4.64 5.63 -10.24
C VAL A 52 -4.75 6.83 -11.18
N TYR A 53 -5.24 7.96 -10.72
CA TYR A 53 -5.33 9.17 -11.57
C TYR A 53 -3.96 9.63 -12.08
N ALA A 54 -2.92 9.50 -11.28
CA ALA A 54 -1.58 9.96 -11.65
C ALA A 54 -0.97 9.13 -12.79
N VAL A 55 -1.26 7.82 -12.89
CA VAL A 55 -0.52 6.93 -13.79
C VAL A 55 -1.38 6.09 -14.74
N SER A 56 -2.71 6.11 -14.63
CA SER A 56 -3.60 5.24 -15.41
C SER A 56 -3.46 5.42 -16.92
N SER A 57 -3.29 6.65 -17.39
CA SER A 57 -3.12 6.94 -18.81
C SER A 57 -1.77 6.45 -19.39
N ILE A 58 -0.83 6.04 -18.53
CA ILE A 58 0.52 5.65 -18.94
C ILE A 58 0.70 4.13 -18.81
N SER A 59 0.33 3.56 -17.65
CA SER A 59 0.56 2.13 -17.34
C SER A 59 -0.71 1.31 -17.25
N GLY A 60 -1.87 1.94 -17.19
CA GLY A 60 -3.13 1.29 -16.82
C GLY A 60 -3.33 1.19 -15.30
N ALA A 61 -2.37 1.68 -14.50
CA ALA A 61 -2.42 1.74 -13.04
C ALA A 61 -2.78 0.40 -12.38
N HIS A 62 -2.03 -0.65 -12.66
CA HIS A 62 -2.20 -1.92 -11.97
C HIS A 62 -1.84 -1.79 -10.48
N LEU A 63 -0.71 -1.16 -10.17
CA LEU A 63 -0.23 -0.82 -8.81
C LEU A 63 -0.17 -2.00 -7.82
N ASN A 64 -0.38 -3.20 -8.32
CA ASN A 64 -0.49 -4.42 -7.52
C ASN A 64 -0.10 -5.64 -8.38
N PRO A 65 0.82 -6.51 -7.90
CA PRO A 65 1.19 -7.73 -8.60
C PRO A 65 0.00 -8.65 -8.91
N ALA A 66 -0.94 -8.79 -7.98
CA ALA A 66 -2.12 -9.65 -8.18
C ALA A 66 -3.02 -9.12 -9.32
N VAL A 67 -3.23 -7.80 -9.39
CA VAL A 67 -3.96 -7.15 -10.49
C VAL A 67 -3.24 -7.38 -11.81
N THR A 68 -1.91 -7.25 -11.84
CA THR A 68 -1.10 -7.47 -13.04
C THR A 68 -1.25 -8.89 -13.56
N VAL A 69 -1.16 -9.89 -12.67
CA VAL A 69 -1.35 -11.30 -13.02
C VAL A 69 -2.79 -11.57 -13.48
N ALA A 70 -3.79 -11.04 -12.79
CA ALA A 70 -5.19 -11.18 -13.16
C ALA A 70 -5.47 -10.62 -14.58
N MET A 71 -4.96 -9.42 -14.88
CA MET A 71 -5.10 -8.81 -16.21
C MET A 71 -4.43 -9.64 -17.31
N ALA A 72 -3.29 -10.25 -17.03
CA ALA A 72 -2.61 -11.15 -17.95
C ALA A 72 -3.42 -12.45 -18.16
N THR A 73 -3.99 -13.01 -17.09
CA THR A 73 -4.79 -14.23 -17.13
C THR A 73 -6.03 -14.09 -18.00
N ILE A 74 -6.69 -12.92 -17.96
CA ILE A 74 -7.87 -12.65 -18.79
C ILE A 74 -7.52 -12.09 -20.19
N GLY A 75 -6.22 -12.13 -20.58
CA GLY A 75 -5.76 -11.72 -21.91
C GLY A 75 -5.75 -10.21 -22.16
N LYS A 76 -5.91 -9.37 -21.13
CA LYS A 76 -5.88 -7.91 -21.24
C LYS A 76 -4.50 -7.30 -21.00
N PHE A 77 -3.51 -8.10 -20.69
CA PHE A 77 -2.12 -7.69 -20.48
C PHE A 77 -1.15 -8.76 -20.98
N GLN A 78 0.00 -8.34 -21.51
CA GLN A 78 0.98 -9.26 -22.07
C GLN A 78 1.83 -9.91 -20.96
N TRP A 79 1.90 -11.24 -20.92
CA TRP A 79 2.70 -11.98 -19.94
C TRP A 79 4.18 -11.58 -19.93
N ALA A 80 4.74 -11.22 -21.08
CA ALA A 80 6.13 -10.75 -21.19
C ALA A 80 6.42 -9.49 -20.35
N SER A 81 5.39 -8.67 -20.09
CA SER A 81 5.54 -7.43 -19.31
C SER A 81 5.28 -7.63 -17.81
N VAL A 82 4.69 -8.76 -17.41
CA VAL A 82 4.33 -9.05 -16.00
C VAL A 82 5.53 -8.96 -15.04
N PRO A 83 6.69 -9.58 -15.32
CA PRO A 83 7.83 -9.50 -14.40
C PRO A 83 8.32 -8.07 -14.17
N GLY A 84 8.34 -7.26 -15.23
CA GLY A 84 8.76 -5.86 -15.15
C GLY A 84 7.81 -5.00 -14.32
N TYR A 85 6.48 -5.21 -14.47
CA TYR A 85 5.48 -4.53 -13.64
C TYR A 85 5.63 -4.92 -12.17
N ILE A 86 5.73 -6.20 -11.86
CA ILE A 86 5.90 -6.68 -10.48
C ILE A 86 7.17 -6.09 -9.86
N ALA A 87 8.29 -6.11 -10.57
CA ALA A 87 9.54 -5.53 -10.08
C ALA A 87 9.40 -4.01 -9.79
N ALA A 88 8.75 -3.27 -10.69
CA ALA A 88 8.49 -1.84 -10.51
C ALA A 88 7.58 -1.56 -9.31
N GLN A 89 6.49 -2.33 -9.17
CA GLN A 89 5.53 -2.21 -8.06
C GLN A 89 6.19 -2.52 -6.70
N VAL A 90 6.94 -3.63 -6.60
CA VAL A 90 7.66 -3.98 -5.37
C VAL A 90 8.67 -2.90 -5.01
N THR A 91 9.45 -2.42 -5.98
CA THR A 91 10.41 -1.32 -5.75
C THR A 91 9.70 -0.05 -5.28
N GLY A 92 8.59 0.32 -5.93
CA GLY A 92 7.77 1.46 -5.53
C GLY A 92 7.23 1.32 -4.11
N GLY A 93 6.73 0.13 -3.74
CA GLY A 93 6.27 -0.18 -2.40
C GLY A 93 7.36 -0.02 -1.34
N VAL A 94 8.56 -0.58 -1.59
CA VAL A 94 9.71 -0.44 -0.68
C VAL A 94 10.11 1.03 -0.51
N LEU A 95 10.20 1.79 -1.60
CA LEU A 95 10.52 3.23 -1.52
C LEU A 95 9.45 4.01 -0.77
N GLY A 96 8.18 3.72 -1.00
CA GLY A 96 7.07 4.31 -0.26
C GLY A 96 7.13 4.02 1.24
N GLY A 97 7.40 2.75 1.60
CA GLY A 97 7.58 2.34 3.00
C GLY A 97 8.75 3.05 3.68
N ILE A 98 9.88 3.22 2.98
CA ILE A 98 11.04 3.97 3.49
C ILE A 98 10.65 5.44 3.75
N ILE A 99 9.91 6.08 2.85
CA ILE A 99 9.45 7.46 3.02
C ILE A 99 8.54 7.57 4.26
N VAL A 100 7.59 6.66 4.43
CA VAL A 100 6.73 6.62 5.61
C VAL A 100 7.56 6.41 6.89
N TRP A 101 8.49 5.47 6.87
CA TRP A 101 9.37 5.23 8.01
C TRP A 101 10.14 6.49 8.40
N MET A 102 10.72 7.20 7.43
CA MET A 102 11.45 8.46 7.67
C MET A 102 10.53 9.58 8.19
N ALA A 103 9.31 9.69 7.65
CA ALA A 103 8.36 10.72 8.06
C ALA A 103 7.93 10.60 9.53
N TYR A 104 7.92 9.37 10.05
CA TYR A 104 7.51 9.08 11.42
C TYR A 104 8.67 8.72 12.36
N LEU A 105 9.93 9.03 12.00
CA LEU A 105 11.11 8.65 12.80
C LEU A 105 10.98 8.86 14.31
N PRO A 106 10.56 10.04 14.84
CA PRO A 106 10.42 10.23 16.28
C PRO A 106 9.31 9.37 16.90
N HIS A 107 8.26 9.08 16.14
CA HIS A 107 7.08 8.35 16.62
C HIS A 107 7.36 6.86 16.82
N TRP A 108 8.29 6.26 16.06
CA TRP A 108 8.72 4.88 16.27
C TRP A 108 9.33 4.67 17.65
N ALA A 109 10.16 5.60 18.12
CA ALA A 109 10.75 5.52 19.46
C ALA A 109 9.70 5.74 20.55
N ALA A 110 8.74 6.64 20.33
CA ALA A 110 7.65 6.94 21.27
C ALA A 110 6.60 5.84 21.37
N THR A 111 6.54 4.91 20.40
CA THR A 111 5.56 3.82 20.37
C THR A 111 6.17 2.56 20.95
N SER A 112 5.64 2.05 22.07
CA SER A 112 6.08 0.79 22.67
C SER A 112 5.41 -0.44 22.07
N ASP A 113 4.21 -0.27 21.49
CA ASP A 113 3.44 -1.35 20.88
C ASP A 113 4.06 -1.84 19.57
N GLN A 114 4.65 -3.04 19.61
CA GLN A 114 5.27 -3.66 18.44
C GLN A 114 4.23 -4.09 17.40
N ALA A 115 3.04 -4.50 17.83
CA ALA A 115 1.97 -4.88 16.91
C ALA A 115 1.46 -3.66 16.14
N GLY A 116 1.30 -2.52 16.80
CA GLY A 116 0.96 -1.25 16.16
C GLY A 116 2.04 -0.78 15.17
N LYS A 117 3.33 -0.92 15.52
CA LYS A 117 4.42 -0.62 14.57
C LYS A 117 4.35 -1.50 13.33
N LEU A 118 4.13 -2.81 13.51
CA LEU A 118 4.01 -3.74 12.40
C LEU A 118 2.78 -3.42 11.53
N ALA A 119 1.68 -3.04 12.16
CA ALA A 119 0.42 -2.72 11.47
C ALA A 119 0.52 -1.52 10.53
N VAL A 120 1.54 -0.68 10.64
CA VAL A 120 1.77 0.42 9.67
C VAL A 120 2.05 -0.13 8.28
N PHE A 121 2.80 -1.24 8.17
CA PHE A 121 3.26 -1.81 6.91
C PHE A 121 2.64 -3.17 6.57
N CYS A 122 2.04 -3.83 7.55
CA CYS A 122 1.55 -5.20 7.40
C CYS A 122 0.11 -5.31 7.90
N THR A 123 -0.78 -5.79 7.05
CA THR A 123 -2.14 -6.12 7.45
C THR A 123 -2.16 -7.40 8.28
N GLY A 124 -3.12 -7.50 9.19
CA GLY A 124 -3.34 -8.71 9.98
C GLY A 124 -4.78 -8.78 10.48
N PRO A 125 -5.34 -9.99 10.64
CA PRO A 125 -6.68 -10.14 11.14
C PRO A 125 -6.75 -9.75 12.62
N ALA A 126 -7.83 -9.09 13.02
CA ALA A 126 -8.10 -8.75 14.41
C ALA A 126 -8.27 -10.01 15.29
N ILE A 127 -8.86 -11.07 14.73
CA ILE A 127 -9.01 -12.37 15.35
C ILE A 127 -8.38 -13.43 14.43
N ARG A 128 -7.43 -14.22 14.96
CA ARG A 128 -6.77 -15.27 14.21
C ARG A 128 -7.67 -16.52 14.14
N HIS A 129 -8.37 -16.68 13.01
CA HIS A 129 -9.18 -17.86 12.71
C HIS A 129 -9.00 -18.24 11.23
N THR A 130 -8.14 -19.22 10.95
CA THR A 130 -7.65 -19.53 9.60
C THR A 130 -8.77 -19.68 8.57
N GLY A 131 -9.83 -20.45 8.88
CA GLY A 131 -10.93 -20.67 7.94
C GLY A 131 -11.74 -19.41 7.65
N ALA A 132 -12.11 -18.65 8.70
CA ALA A 132 -12.87 -17.41 8.52
C ALA A 132 -12.01 -16.33 7.82
N ASN A 133 -10.73 -16.25 8.16
CA ASN A 133 -9.83 -15.27 7.54
C ASN A 133 -9.61 -15.58 6.04
N LEU A 134 -9.49 -16.86 5.68
CA LEU A 134 -9.40 -17.25 4.27
C LEU A 134 -10.66 -16.84 3.49
N ILE A 135 -11.84 -17.05 4.06
CA ILE A 135 -13.12 -16.64 3.43
C ILE A 135 -13.19 -15.12 3.28
N ALA A 136 -12.67 -14.36 4.26
CA ALA A 136 -12.68 -12.90 4.21
C ALA A 136 -11.72 -12.30 3.18
N GLU A 137 -10.70 -13.07 2.74
CA GLU A 137 -9.72 -12.65 1.71
C GLU A 137 -10.16 -12.99 0.29
N ILE A 138 -11.19 -13.84 0.11
CA ILE A 138 -11.75 -14.24 -1.20
C ILE A 138 -12.87 -13.29 -1.62
#